data_4379dc5b0dfa4567b2d2ff8962d4b0f6
#
_entry.id   4379dc5b0dfa4567b2d2ff8962d4b0f6
#
_cell.length_a   1.000
_cell.length_b   1.000
_cell.length_c   1.000
_cell.angle_alpha   90.00
_cell.angle_beta   90.00
_cell.angle_gamma   90.00
#
_symmetry.space_group_name_H-M   'P 1'
#
loop_
_entity.id
_entity.type
_entity.pdbx_description
1 polymer ?
#
loop_
_entity_poly.entity_id
_entity_poly.type
_entity_poly.pdbx_seq_one_letter_code
_entity_poly.pdbx_strand_id
1 'polypeptide(L)'
;MDKKVYRALCQEVDGRTTKCFEVFNYMINEYEDRGKTRRYEFYRKQARKELVLNLVANKKMMSALDATLKELYDGKIKVGFIEQFRSAKWLSKTFNYYLSTNQTLIEVARENGVIDEDETEIVIGGDKNESK
;
A
#
# COMPACT_ATOMS: atom_id res chain seq x y z
N MET A 1 -21.08 -2.70 12.51
CA MET A 1 -19.90 -2.31 11.76
C MET A 1 -20.27 -1.97 10.32
N ASP A 2 -19.85 -0.80 9.85
CA ASP A 2 -20.20 -0.36 8.51
C ASP A 2 -19.09 -0.71 7.53
N LYS A 3 -19.30 -1.75 6.74
CA LYS A 3 -18.31 -2.21 5.78
C LYS A 3 -18.08 -1.23 4.62
N LYS A 4 -18.98 -0.29 4.40
CA LYS A 4 -18.81 0.68 3.31
C LYS A 4 -17.58 1.54 3.51
N VAL A 5 -17.30 1.93 4.76
CA VAL A 5 -16.14 2.76 5.07
C VAL A 5 -14.86 1.99 4.73
N TYR A 6 -14.78 0.72 5.11
CA TYR A 6 -13.59 -0.08 4.86
C TYR A 6 -13.42 -0.40 3.39
N ARG A 7 -14.53 -0.63 2.68
CA ARG A 7 -14.47 -0.87 1.24
C ARG A 7 -13.97 0.37 0.51
N ALA A 8 -14.35 1.57 0.96
CA ALA A 8 -13.85 2.79 0.35
C ALA A 8 -12.34 2.93 0.54
N LEU A 9 -11.84 2.60 1.75
CA LEU A 9 -10.40 2.62 2.01
C LEU A 9 -9.67 1.58 1.16
N CYS A 10 -10.25 0.39 1.01
CA CYS A 10 -9.68 -0.65 0.16
C CYS A 10 -9.63 -0.21 -1.30
N GLN A 11 -10.67 0.43 -1.78
CA GLN A 11 -10.72 0.93 -3.16
C GLN A 11 -9.65 1.99 -3.40
N GLU A 12 -9.41 2.83 -2.41
CA GLU A 12 -8.34 3.82 -2.52
C GLU A 12 -6.98 3.14 -2.66
N VAL A 13 -6.71 2.13 -1.84
CA VAL A 13 -5.46 1.38 -1.93
C VAL A 13 -5.34 0.68 -3.27
N ASP A 14 -6.44 0.06 -3.75
CA ASP A 14 -6.43 -0.63 -5.03
C ASP A 14 -6.12 0.32 -6.18
N GLY A 15 -6.70 1.51 -6.16
CA GLY A 15 -6.44 2.54 -7.17
C GLY A 15 -4.98 3.01 -7.14
N ARG A 16 -4.42 3.19 -5.95
CA ARG A 16 -3.01 3.56 -5.79
C ARG A 16 -2.09 2.46 -6.29
N THR A 17 -2.45 1.20 -6.04
CA THR A 17 -1.66 0.05 -6.51
C THR A 17 -1.64 0.01 -8.04
N THR A 18 -2.79 0.21 -8.66
CA THR A 18 -2.89 0.26 -10.13
C THR A 18 -2.00 1.38 -10.68
N LYS A 19 -2.04 2.54 -10.05
CA LYS A 19 -1.23 3.68 -10.48
C LYS A 19 0.27 3.38 -10.37
N CYS A 20 0.68 2.70 -9.30
CA CYS A 20 2.07 2.29 -9.14
C CYS A 20 2.52 1.44 -10.32
N PHE A 21 1.74 0.42 -10.68
CA PHE A 21 2.13 -0.47 -11.76
C PHE A 21 2.14 0.23 -13.11
N GLU A 22 1.24 1.19 -13.33
CA GLU A 22 1.26 1.99 -14.56
C GLU A 22 2.59 2.74 -14.68
N VAL A 23 3.00 3.42 -13.62
CA VAL A 23 4.22 4.23 -13.66
C VAL A 23 5.45 3.33 -13.70
N PHE A 24 5.43 2.19 -12.99
CA PHE A 24 6.51 1.21 -13.06
C PHE A 24 6.70 0.74 -14.50
N ASN A 25 5.61 0.48 -15.22
CA ASN A 25 5.68 0.03 -16.60
C ASN A 25 6.25 1.10 -17.53
N TYR A 26 5.90 2.38 -17.32
CA TYR A 26 6.50 3.46 -18.11
C TYR A 26 8.01 3.51 -17.90
N MET A 27 8.44 3.35 -16.65
CA MET A 27 9.87 3.37 -16.31
C MET A 27 10.60 2.19 -16.95
N ILE A 28 10.04 1.00 -16.83
CA ILE A 28 10.64 -0.22 -17.37
C ILE A 28 10.72 -0.16 -18.88
N ASN A 29 9.66 0.29 -19.54
CA ASN A 29 9.64 0.38 -21.00
C ASN A 29 10.66 1.39 -21.50
N GLU A 30 10.80 2.52 -20.81
CA GLU A 30 11.81 3.51 -21.18
C GLU A 30 13.22 2.92 -21.06
N TYR A 31 13.47 2.21 -19.97
CA TYR A 31 14.76 1.59 -19.73
C TYR A 31 15.10 0.55 -20.82
N GLU A 32 14.13 -0.28 -21.18
CA GLU A 32 14.33 -1.30 -22.20
C GLU A 32 14.58 -0.71 -23.57
N ASP A 33 13.91 0.39 -23.88
CA ASP A 33 14.02 1.02 -25.19
C ASP A 33 15.25 1.93 -25.31
N ARG A 34 15.58 2.68 -24.26
CA ARG A 34 16.59 3.75 -24.37
C ARG A 34 17.57 3.81 -23.22
N GLY A 35 17.40 2.95 -22.18
CA GLY A 35 18.28 2.93 -21.02
C GLY A 35 17.93 4.02 -20.02
N LYS A 36 18.91 4.45 -19.24
CA LYS A 36 18.68 5.41 -18.17
C LYS A 36 18.73 6.84 -18.67
N THR A 37 17.69 7.22 -19.39
CA THR A 37 17.52 8.58 -19.94
C THR A 37 16.99 9.52 -18.87
N ARG A 38 16.85 10.81 -19.21
CA ARG A 38 16.18 11.76 -18.33
C ARG A 38 14.72 11.37 -18.11
N ARG A 39 14.08 10.81 -19.13
CA ARG A 39 12.70 10.35 -19.03
C ARG A 39 12.60 9.15 -18.07
N TYR A 40 13.57 8.26 -18.11
CA TYR A 40 13.65 7.14 -17.17
C TYR A 40 13.73 7.68 -15.73
N GLU A 41 14.59 8.67 -15.49
CA GLU A 41 14.74 9.22 -14.13
C GLU A 41 13.46 9.94 -13.70
N PHE A 42 12.79 10.61 -14.63
CA PHE A 42 11.50 11.23 -14.32
C PHE A 42 10.48 10.18 -13.90
N TYR A 43 10.37 9.09 -14.66
CA TYR A 43 9.44 8.01 -14.31
C TYR A 43 9.83 7.34 -13.00
N ARG A 44 11.12 7.19 -12.72
CA ARG A 44 11.57 6.61 -11.46
C ARG A 44 11.14 7.46 -10.28
N LYS A 45 11.25 8.77 -10.38
CA LYS A 45 10.79 9.67 -9.33
C LYS A 45 9.28 9.58 -9.15
N GLN A 46 8.53 9.52 -10.24
CA GLN A 46 7.09 9.36 -10.17
C GLN A 46 6.71 8.01 -9.54
N ALA A 47 7.44 6.96 -9.90
CA ALA A 47 7.20 5.63 -9.36
C ALA A 47 7.41 5.60 -7.85
N ARG A 48 8.48 6.23 -7.36
CA ARG A 48 8.74 6.34 -5.92
C ARG A 48 7.62 7.11 -5.22
N LYS A 49 7.19 8.21 -5.81
CA LYS A 49 6.12 9.02 -5.25
C LYS A 49 4.83 8.22 -5.14
N GLU A 50 4.45 7.53 -6.22
CA GLU A 50 3.22 6.73 -6.21
C GLU A 50 3.33 5.58 -5.21
N LEU A 51 4.50 4.97 -5.09
CA LEU A 51 4.72 3.91 -4.12
C LEU A 51 4.50 4.42 -2.69
N VAL A 52 5.06 5.57 -2.35
CA VAL A 52 4.88 6.15 -1.01
C VAL A 52 3.42 6.47 -0.75
N LEU A 53 2.71 7.05 -1.73
CA LEU A 53 1.29 7.34 -1.58
C LEU A 53 0.48 6.07 -1.35
N ASN A 54 0.84 4.99 -2.05
CA ASN A 54 0.20 3.69 -1.84
C ASN A 54 0.47 3.17 -0.43
N LEU A 55 1.72 3.25 0.03
CA LEU A 55 2.09 2.74 1.35
C LEU A 55 1.39 3.51 2.47
N VAL A 56 1.23 4.81 2.30
CA VAL A 56 0.52 5.66 3.28
C VAL A 56 -0.96 5.26 3.32
N ALA A 57 -1.59 5.12 2.16
CA ALA A 57 -3.00 4.73 2.08
C ALA A 57 -3.20 3.34 2.67
N ASN A 58 -2.30 2.42 2.37
CA ASN A 58 -2.36 1.05 2.87
C ASN A 58 -2.22 1.00 4.39
N LYS A 59 -1.29 1.76 4.94
CA LYS A 59 -1.09 1.83 6.38
C LYS A 59 -2.33 2.38 7.08
N LYS A 60 -2.94 3.41 6.52
CA LYS A 60 -4.15 4.00 7.07
C LYS A 60 -5.28 2.98 7.10
N MET A 61 -5.48 2.28 6.01
CA MET A 61 -6.52 1.26 5.91
C MET A 61 -6.28 0.12 6.88
N MET A 62 -5.04 -0.40 6.93
CA MET A 62 -4.71 -1.53 7.79
C MET A 62 -4.83 -1.16 9.27
N SER A 63 -4.46 0.07 9.63
CA SER A 63 -4.61 0.53 11.01
C SER A 63 -6.08 0.61 11.41
N ALA A 64 -6.95 1.05 10.50
CA ALA A 64 -8.39 1.11 10.76
C ALA A 64 -8.98 -0.29 10.94
N LEU A 65 -8.57 -1.24 10.09
CA LEU A 65 -9.03 -2.63 10.19
C LEU A 65 -8.59 -3.25 11.51
N ASP A 66 -7.33 -3.06 11.89
CA ASP A 66 -6.78 -3.62 13.10
C ASP A 66 -7.45 -3.04 14.34
N ALA A 67 -7.69 -1.73 14.37
CA ALA A 67 -8.36 -1.07 15.48
C ALA A 67 -9.77 -1.61 15.66
N THR A 68 -10.51 -1.79 14.55
CA THR A 68 -11.87 -2.33 14.61
C THR A 68 -11.88 -3.78 15.08
N LEU A 69 -10.91 -4.56 14.64
CA LEU A 69 -10.80 -5.95 15.05
C LEU A 69 -10.57 -6.05 16.56
N LYS A 70 -9.69 -5.21 17.09
CA LYS A 70 -9.44 -5.16 18.54
C LYS A 70 -10.68 -4.75 19.31
N GLU A 71 -11.44 -3.78 18.79
CA GLU A 71 -12.67 -3.35 19.44
C GLU A 71 -13.72 -4.46 19.46
N LEU A 72 -13.77 -5.27 18.41
CA LEU A 72 -14.66 -6.42 18.37
C LEU A 72 -14.30 -7.45 19.44
N TYR A 73 -13.01 -7.76 19.55
CA TYR A 73 -12.57 -8.74 20.55
C TYR A 73 -12.74 -8.22 21.98
N ASP A 74 -12.57 -6.92 22.18
CA ASP A 74 -12.74 -6.32 23.51
C ASP A 74 -14.19 -6.08 23.89
N GLY A 75 -15.14 -6.40 22.99
CA GLY A 75 -16.55 -6.22 23.25
C GLY A 75 -17.04 -4.79 23.21
N LYS A 76 -16.24 -3.87 22.67
CA LYS A 76 -16.63 -2.47 22.56
C LYS A 76 -17.66 -2.24 21.46
N ILE A 77 -17.64 -3.09 20.43
CA ILE A 77 -18.66 -3.06 19.40
C ILE A 77 -19.64 -4.15 19.74
N LYS A 78 -20.88 -3.78 19.98
CA LYS A 78 -21.91 -4.72 20.41
C LYS A 78 -22.67 -5.26 19.21
N VAL A 79 -22.42 -6.53 18.91
CA VAL A 79 -23.10 -7.23 17.81
C VAL A 79 -23.40 -8.64 18.30
N GLY A 80 -24.27 -9.34 17.61
CA GLY A 80 -24.58 -10.73 17.94
C GLY A 80 -23.36 -11.63 17.71
N PHE A 81 -23.39 -12.81 18.31
CA PHE A 81 -22.27 -13.75 18.25
C PHE A 81 -21.88 -14.10 16.82
N ILE A 82 -22.86 -14.42 15.99
CA ILE A 82 -22.59 -14.79 14.59
C ILE A 82 -22.03 -13.60 13.81
N GLU A 83 -22.57 -12.41 14.04
CA GLU A 83 -22.10 -11.21 13.37
C GLU A 83 -20.66 -10.87 13.80
N GLN A 84 -20.36 -11.04 15.08
CA GLN A 84 -19.00 -10.83 15.58
C GLN A 84 -18.01 -11.76 14.87
N PHE A 85 -18.37 -13.03 14.75
CA PHE A 85 -17.51 -14.00 14.08
C PHE A 85 -17.29 -13.65 12.62
N ARG A 86 -18.36 -13.32 11.91
CA ARG A 86 -18.27 -12.95 10.48
C ARG A 86 -17.45 -11.69 10.27
N SER A 87 -17.65 -10.69 11.13
CA SER A 87 -16.91 -9.43 11.02
C SER A 87 -15.44 -9.64 11.30
N ALA A 88 -15.10 -10.40 12.33
CA ALA A 88 -13.71 -10.69 12.65
C ALA A 88 -13.04 -11.44 11.50
N LYS A 89 -13.74 -12.40 10.92
CA LYS A 89 -13.20 -13.18 9.81
C LYS A 89 -12.95 -12.27 8.59
N TRP A 90 -13.89 -11.40 8.26
CA TRP A 90 -13.77 -10.49 7.13
C TRP A 90 -12.61 -9.52 7.32
N LEU A 91 -12.51 -8.93 8.52
CA LEU A 91 -11.45 -7.98 8.84
C LEU A 91 -10.07 -8.64 8.77
N SER A 92 -9.93 -9.83 9.33
CA SER A 92 -8.66 -10.55 9.32
C SER A 92 -8.24 -10.95 7.91
N LYS A 93 -9.19 -11.43 7.11
CA LYS A 93 -8.92 -11.83 5.75
C LYS A 93 -8.50 -10.64 4.90
N THR A 94 -9.19 -9.53 5.06
CA THR A 94 -8.90 -8.30 4.32
C THR A 94 -7.53 -7.76 4.72
N PHE A 95 -7.23 -7.74 6.02
CA PHE A 95 -5.93 -7.31 6.52
C PHE A 95 -4.81 -8.13 5.90
N ASN A 96 -4.94 -9.46 5.94
CA ASN A 96 -3.90 -10.34 5.42
C ASN A 96 -3.71 -10.21 3.91
N TYR A 97 -4.81 -10.02 3.18
CA TYR A 97 -4.73 -9.81 1.73
C TYR A 97 -3.90 -8.57 1.40
N TYR A 98 -4.18 -7.45 2.08
CA TYR A 98 -3.47 -6.20 1.79
C TYR A 98 -2.05 -6.20 2.34
N LEU A 99 -1.79 -6.92 3.43
CA LEU A 99 -0.42 -7.11 3.91
C LEU A 99 0.41 -7.82 2.85
N SER A 100 -0.11 -8.90 2.30
CA SER A 100 0.57 -9.68 1.27
C SER A 100 0.76 -8.87 -0.01
N THR A 101 -0.28 -8.16 -0.46
CA THR A 101 -0.21 -7.33 -1.66
C THR A 101 0.82 -6.23 -1.50
N ASN A 102 0.88 -5.62 -0.32
CA ASN A 102 1.84 -4.56 -0.03
C ASN A 102 3.27 -5.09 -0.10
N GLN A 103 3.52 -6.26 0.46
CA GLN A 103 4.83 -6.89 0.41
C GLN A 103 5.25 -7.19 -1.01
N THR A 104 4.33 -7.70 -1.82
CA THR A 104 4.59 -7.98 -3.24
C THR A 104 4.93 -6.70 -3.99
N LEU A 105 4.18 -5.62 -3.74
CA LEU A 105 4.42 -4.35 -4.41
C LEU A 105 5.82 -3.82 -4.09
N ILE A 106 6.24 -3.92 -2.84
CA ILE A 106 7.58 -3.47 -2.43
C ILE A 106 8.65 -4.33 -3.10
N GLU A 107 8.44 -5.64 -3.19
CA GLU A 107 9.38 -6.53 -3.85
C GLU A 107 9.51 -6.20 -5.33
N VAL A 108 8.40 -5.98 -6.02
CA VAL A 108 8.41 -5.59 -7.43
C VAL A 108 9.14 -4.27 -7.62
N ALA A 109 8.89 -3.30 -6.74
CA ALA A 109 9.57 -2.01 -6.80
C ALA A 109 11.07 -2.16 -6.64
N ARG A 110 11.49 -3.03 -5.74
CA ARG A 110 12.92 -3.27 -5.48
C ARG A 110 13.58 -3.97 -6.67
N GLU A 111 12.91 -4.98 -7.21
CA GLU A 111 13.43 -5.73 -8.34
C GLU A 111 13.58 -4.89 -9.60
N ASN A 112 12.78 -3.88 -9.76
CA ASN A 112 12.78 -3.04 -10.95
C ASN A 112 13.49 -1.70 -10.75
N GLY A 113 14.17 -1.51 -9.64
CA GLY A 113 14.98 -0.31 -9.44
C GLY A 113 14.23 0.94 -9.04
N VAL A 114 12.96 0.80 -8.67
CA VAL A 114 12.19 1.93 -8.16
C VAL A 114 12.77 2.36 -6.82
N ILE A 115 13.15 1.39 -6.00
CA ILE A 115 13.86 1.63 -4.75
C ILE A 115 15.13 0.79 -4.75
N ASP A 116 16.09 1.18 -3.92
CA ASP A 116 17.36 0.46 -3.84
C ASP A 116 17.19 -0.87 -3.12
N GLU A 117 18.03 -1.85 -3.46
CA GLU A 117 17.90 -3.19 -2.92
C GLU A 117 17.99 -3.24 -1.41
N ASP A 118 18.80 -2.39 -0.81
CA ASP A 118 19.00 -2.36 0.62
C ASP A 118 18.15 -1.30 1.33
N GLU A 119 17.25 -0.63 0.60
CA GLU A 119 16.43 0.41 1.17
C GLU A 119 15.34 -0.21 2.05
N THR A 120 15.34 0.09 3.35
CA THR A 120 14.36 -0.45 4.28
C THR A 120 13.22 0.52 4.56
N GLU A 121 13.46 1.82 4.36
CA GLU A 121 12.43 2.83 4.44
C GLU A 121 12.40 3.57 3.15
N ILE A 122 11.22 3.87 2.65
CA ILE A 122 11.06 4.57 1.40
C ILE A 122 10.82 6.04 1.66
N VAL A 123 11.62 6.88 1.01
CA VAL A 123 11.60 8.29 1.24
C VAL A 123 11.36 9.03 -0.05
N ILE A 124 10.56 10.07 -0.04
CA ILE A 124 10.35 10.91 -1.19
C ILE A 124 11.23 12.12 -1.08
N GLY A 125 12.14 12.26 -2.01
CA GLY A 125 13.02 13.42 -2.05
C GLY A 125 13.79 13.53 -0.78
N GLY A 126 13.75 14.62 -0.13
CA GLY A 126 14.45 14.83 1.09
C GLY A 126 13.64 14.73 2.34
N ASP A 127 12.47 14.13 2.23
CA ASP A 127 11.57 14.11 3.28
C ASP A 127 12.07 13.51 4.50
N LYS A 128 12.90 12.55 4.38
CA LYS A 128 13.25 11.90 5.47
C LYS A 128 13.93 12.75 6.47
N ASN A 129 14.45 13.64 6.05
CA ASN A 129 15.12 14.31 6.90
C ASN A 129 14.49 15.10 7.72
N GLU A 130 13.46 15.12 7.49
CA GLU A 130 12.82 15.76 8.17
C GLU A 130 12.92 15.27 9.25
N SER A 131 13.29 14.66 9.29
CA SER A 131 13.47 14.17 10.16
C SER A 131 14.65 14.32 10.49
N LYS A 132 14.97 14.82 10.21
CA LYS A 132 15.91 14.71 10.35
C LYS A 132 16.19 15.23 11.04
#